data_507ae3154ae82331447f4a5fcfcd1db8
#
_entry.id   507ae3154ae82331447f4a5fcfcd1db8
#
_cell.length_a   1.000
_cell.length_b   1.000
_cell.length_c   1.000
_cell.angle_alpha   90.00
_cell.angle_beta   90.00
_cell.angle_gamma   90.00
#
_symmetry.space_group_name_H-M   'P 1'
#
loop_
_entity.id
_entity.type
_entity.pdbx_description
1 polymer ?
#
loop_
_entity_poly.entity_id
_entity_poly.type
_entity_poly.pdbx_seq_one_letter_code
_entity_poly.pdbx_strand_id
1 'polypeptide(L)'
;MKTIQNPILRGFCPDPCMIRTGDDYYIATSTFEWWPCVNLYHSKDLAHWEQLPNPLREPGQMDLRGDPNSGGIWAPDLSWDGQYYYLLVTNVTTKKGRWYNTHNYMSRAASITGPWSQPVYLNSIGFDPSLLHDTDGKCYLVNMVNGFKGVLVQQMDPETGALLGERRKVYSGSGIGCTEGPRIYHIGSWYYLVVAEGGTGYSHCVTIARSDNVFGPYETMPDNPLLTSDQNDLTAIQKCGHGSFVETQNGEWYMAHLCSRPNSARGSLLGRETALQKITWQDGWPRLACGGKIAQNAVPAPKDLPEVELPAMAEQDDFDVPALAPGYATPRTPLGDCVNLTLRPGWLRLTGQESMNSLHHVTLVARRQQEHEMQAETRMDFAPVCPEQMAGFTYCYDSMNFYLLGKTCAEDGTPVLELLKSDTGVVEDVCDPVPVPDSTLDFKLTTTPDGGMAQFYYRQPQGEWQSIGPACPTDILTDEHCRGFTGAHVGVYAHDMAGLHNHADFDYLNVHFER
;
A
#
# COMPACT_ATOMS: atom_id res chain seq x y z
N MET A 1 23.81 9.23 19.27
CA MET A 1 23.30 7.94 18.77
C MET A 1 22.66 8.22 17.44
N LYS A 2 22.88 7.38 16.44
CA LYS A 2 22.14 7.48 15.18
C LYS A 2 20.66 7.20 15.44
N THR A 3 19.78 7.89 14.72
CA THR A 3 18.33 7.74 14.82
C THR A 3 17.74 7.41 13.46
N ILE A 4 16.70 6.60 13.47
CA ILE A 4 15.84 6.31 12.31
C ILE A 4 14.66 7.26 12.38
N GLN A 5 14.36 7.97 11.29
CA GLN A 5 13.22 8.87 11.18
C GLN A 5 12.00 8.10 10.68
N ASN A 6 10.87 8.32 11.33
CA ASN A 6 9.58 7.76 10.92
C ASN A 6 8.79 8.72 10.03
N PRO A 7 7.99 8.21 9.08
CA PRO A 7 7.85 6.80 8.71
C PRO A 7 9.07 6.29 7.93
N ILE A 8 9.38 4.99 8.07
CA ILE A 8 10.48 4.32 7.35
C ILE A 8 10.09 3.95 5.90
N LEU A 9 8.80 3.73 5.65
CA LEU A 9 8.24 3.59 4.30
C LEU A 9 7.15 4.64 4.14
N ARG A 10 7.34 5.53 3.18
CA ARG A 10 6.50 6.72 2.97
C ARG A 10 5.45 6.53 1.90
N GLY A 11 4.31 7.19 2.09
CA GLY A 11 3.14 7.03 1.26
C GLY A 11 2.47 5.67 1.49
N PHE A 12 1.57 5.28 0.61
CA PHE A 12 0.76 4.07 0.74
C PHE A 12 1.60 2.78 0.91
N CYS A 13 1.89 2.42 2.15
CA CYS A 13 2.64 1.23 2.59
C CYS A 13 2.10 0.71 3.94
N PRO A 14 0.81 0.29 4.01
CA PRO A 14 0.16 -0.08 5.27
C PRO A 14 0.40 -1.53 5.68
N ASP A 15 -0.02 -1.85 6.91
CA ASP A 15 -0.17 -3.20 7.44
C ASP A 15 1.15 -4.02 7.37
N PRO A 16 2.28 -3.50 7.91
CA PRO A 16 3.57 -4.12 7.71
C PRO A 16 3.69 -5.48 8.39
N CYS A 17 4.24 -6.45 7.65
CA CYS A 17 4.82 -7.67 8.20
C CYS A 17 6.33 -7.62 8.03
N MET A 18 7.08 -7.60 9.11
CA MET A 18 8.54 -7.51 9.11
C MET A 18 9.17 -8.81 9.58
N ILE A 19 10.13 -9.33 8.81
CA ILE A 19 10.94 -10.49 9.17
C ILE A 19 12.42 -10.22 8.99
N ARG A 20 13.26 -11.09 9.59
CA ARG A 20 14.70 -11.13 9.38
C ARG A 20 15.13 -12.53 8.93
N THR A 21 15.99 -12.58 7.92
CA THR A 21 16.67 -13.82 7.51
C THR A 21 18.18 -13.54 7.37
N GLY A 22 18.98 -14.14 8.26
CA GLY A 22 20.41 -13.81 8.35
C GLY A 22 20.60 -12.35 8.75
N ASP A 23 21.26 -11.57 7.88
CA ASP A 23 21.54 -10.15 8.07
C ASP A 23 20.59 -9.24 7.27
N ASP A 24 19.54 -9.81 6.68
CA ASP A 24 18.59 -9.14 5.83
C ASP A 24 17.23 -8.97 6.52
N TYR A 25 16.64 -7.78 6.39
CA TYR A 25 15.30 -7.46 6.87
C TYR A 25 14.37 -7.27 5.68
N TYR A 26 13.16 -7.79 5.80
CA TYR A 26 12.12 -7.65 4.78
C TYR A 26 10.83 -7.16 5.38
N ILE A 27 10.13 -6.27 4.66
CA ILE A 27 8.77 -5.84 5.00
C ILE A 27 7.87 -6.11 3.81
N ALA A 28 6.76 -6.79 4.06
CA ALA A 28 5.64 -6.91 3.13
C ALA A 28 4.50 -5.97 3.56
N THR A 29 3.84 -5.29 2.60
CA THR A 29 2.71 -4.39 2.87
C THR A 29 1.54 -4.64 1.93
N SER A 30 0.33 -4.27 2.37
CA SER A 30 -0.90 -4.40 1.58
C SER A 30 -0.86 -3.53 0.32
N THR A 31 -1.57 -3.97 -0.72
CA THR A 31 -1.75 -3.20 -1.96
C THR A 31 -3.22 -2.96 -2.30
N PHE A 32 -4.14 -3.57 -1.57
CA PHE A 32 -5.58 -3.48 -1.82
C PHE A 32 -5.92 -3.78 -3.29
N GLU A 33 -6.64 -2.88 -3.97
CA GLU A 33 -6.99 -3.03 -5.38
C GLU A 33 -5.83 -2.75 -6.36
N TRP A 34 -4.64 -2.38 -5.88
CA TRP A 34 -3.52 -2.05 -6.74
C TRP A 34 -2.69 -3.29 -7.13
N TRP A 35 -2.37 -3.41 -8.40
CA TRP A 35 -1.49 -4.40 -8.99
C TRP A 35 -0.10 -3.79 -9.28
N PRO A 36 1.04 -4.52 -9.13
CA PRO A 36 1.16 -5.91 -8.66
C PRO A 36 0.87 -6.06 -7.16
N CYS A 37 0.47 -7.27 -6.74
CA CYS A 37 0.03 -7.52 -5.39
C CYS A 37 1.20 -7.68 -4.42
N VAL A 38 1.02 -7.11 -3.22
CA VAL A 38 1.96 -7.05 -2.10
C VAL A 38 3.24 -6.29 -2.45
N ASN A 39 3.45 -5.15 -1.82
CA ASN A 39 4.76 -4.49 -1.89
C ASN A 39 5.74 -5.22 -0.98
N LEU A 40 6.97 -5.37 -1.45
CA LEU A 40 8.08 -6.01 -0.72
C LEU A 40 9.25 -5.05 -0.64
N TYR A 41 9.81 -4.91 0.57
CA TYR A 41 10.95 -4.03 0.84
C TYR A 41 12.07 -4.81 1.50
N HIS A 42 13.30 -4.37 1.28
CA HIS A 42 14.53 -4.95 1.82
C HIS A 42 15.38 -3.89 2.51
N SER A 43 16.01 -4.26 3.62
CA SER A 43 16.96 -3.44 4.36
C SER A 43 18.05 -4.29 4.99
N LYS A 44 19.20 -3.66 5.26
CA LYS A 44 20.32 -4.23 6.05
C LYS A 44 20.44 -3.58 7.43
N ASP A 45 19.78 -2.44 7.67
CA ASP A 45 20.02 -1.60 8.84
C ASP A 45 18.74 -1.07 9.49
N LEU A 46 17.55 -1.43 8.97
CA LEU A 46 16.22 -0.95 9.38
C LEU A 46 15.96 0.55 9.10
N ALA A 47 16.95 1.29 8.60
CA ALA A 47 16.85 2.72 8.30
C ALA A 47 16.66 2.99 6.80
N HIS A 48 17.39 2.27 5.98
CA HIS A 48 17.39 2.41 4.52
C HIS A 48 16.70 1.22 3.89
N TRP A 49 15.72 1.50 3.03
CA TRP A 49 14.86 0.48 2.42
C TRP A 49 14.80 0.65 0.91
N GLU A 50 14.99 -0.44 0.17
CA GLU A 50 14.70 -0.53 -1.25
C GLU A 50 13.44 -1.32 -1.50
N GLN A 51 12.70 -0.98 -2.56
CA GLN A 51 11.55 -1.76 -2.99
C GLN A 51 12.01 -2.88 -3.93
N LEU A 52 11.70 -4.11 -3.56
CA LEU A 52 11.93 -5.30 -4.38
C LEU A 52 10.75 -5.52 -5.34
N PRO A 53 10.92 -6.36 -6.38
CA PRO A 53 9.79 -6.81 -7.20
C PRO A 53 8.71 -7.47 -6.35
N ASN A 54 7.45 -7.11 -6.63
CA ASN A 54 6.30 -7.65 -5.90
C ASN A 54 6.21 -9.17 -6.02
N PRO A 55 5.86 -9.90 -4.94
CA PRO A 55 5.76 -11.37 -4.95
C PRO A 55 4.69 -11.93 -5.90
N LEU A 56 3.51 -11.33 -5.89
CA LEU A 56 2.36 -11.78 -6.70
C LEU A 56 2.19 -10.82 -7.89
N ARG A 57 3.06 -10.95 -8.89
CA ARG A 57 3.12 -10.11 -10.09
C ARG A 57 2.84 -10.82 -11.40
N GLU A 58 2.79 -12.17 -11.36
CA GLU A 58 2.58 -12.93 -12.59
C GLU A 58 1.08 -13.02 -12.92
N PRO A 59 0.68 -12.86 -14.19
CA PRO A 59 -0.70 -13.05 -14.59
C PRO A 59 -1.27 -14.39 -14.12
N GLY A 60 -2.47 -14.37 -13.55
CA GLY A 60 -3.15 -15.56 -13.05
C GLY A 60 -2.81 -15.96 -11.61
N GLN A 61 -1.85 -15.30 -10.93
CA GLN A 61 -1.64 -15.52 -9.50
C GLN A 61 -2.79 -14.95 -8.66
N MET A 62 -3.27 -13.75 -9.00
CA MET A 62 -4.45 -13.14 -8.38
C MET A 62 -5.33 -12.50 -9.44
N ASP A 63 -6.62 -12.43 -9.21
CA ASP A 63 -7.59 -11.71 -10.04
C ASP A 63 -8.37 -10.74 -9.15
N LEU A 64 -8.11 -9.43 -9.32
CA LEU A 64 -8.76 -8.38 -8.53
C LEU A 64 -9.86 -7.65 -9.33
N ARG A 65 -10.21 -8.13 -10.54
CA ARG A 65 -11.27 -7.51 -11.34
C ARG A 65 -12.60 -7.55 -10.61
N GLY A 66 -13.26 -6.40 -10.57
CA GLY A 66 -14.52 -6.25 -9.85
C GLY A 66 -14.37 -6.10 -8.33
N ASP A 67 -13.17 -6.24 -7.76
CA ASP A 67 -12.95 -5.98 -6.35
C ASP A 67 -13.26 -4.53 -6.03
N PRO A 68 -13.94 -4.24 -4.91
CA PRO A 68 -14.33 -2.88 -4.57
C PRO A 68 -13.10 -2.02 -4.22
N ASN A 69 -13.23 -0.70 -4.32
CA ASN A 69 -12.24 0.23 -3.81
C ASN A 69 -11.89 -0.08 -2.36
N SER A 70 -10.59 -0.11 -2.04
CA SER A 70 -10.05 -0.58 -0.76
C SER A 70 -10.47 -2.03 -0.40
N GLY A 71 -10.84 -2.84 -1.39
CA GLY A 71 -10.90 -4.30 -1.36
C GLY A 71 -9.58 -4.90 -1.85
N GLY A 72 -9.60 -6.10 -2.47
CA GLY A 72 -8.40 -6.74 -2.99
C GLY A 72 -7.47 -7.23 -1.87
N ILE A 73 -6.16 -7.01 -1.98
CA ILE A 73 -5.12 -7.60 -1.14
C ILE A 73 -4.91 -6.82 0.15
N TRP A 74 -5.48 -7.33 1.23
CA TRP A 74 -5.34 -6.82 2.59
C TRP A 74 -4.05 -7.33 3.24
N ALA A 75 -3.88 -7.08 4.56
CA ALA A 75 -2.66 -7.30 5.31
C ALA A 75 -1.95 -8.63 4.95
N PRO A 76 -0.73 -8.56 4.42
CA PRO A 76 0.08 -9.74 4.15
C PRO A 76 0.78 -10.23 5.42
N ASP A 77 1.09 -11.51 5.45
CA ASP A 77 2.07 -12.08 6.34
C ASP A 77 3.23 -12.68 5.55
N LEU A 78 4.43 -12.37 5.97
CA LEU A 78 5.66 -12.93 5.44
C LEU A 78 6.36 -13.72 6.55
N SER A 79 6.73 -14.97 6.27
CA SER A 79 7.45 -15.81 7.23
C SER A 79 8.52 -16.67 6.55
N TRP A 80 9.44 -17.24 7.34
CA TRP A 80 10.56 -18.07 6.89
C TRP A 80 10.75 -19.25 7.82
N ASP A 81 10.82 -20.47 7.26
CA ASP A 81 11.00 -21.70 8.04
C ASP A 81 12.43 -22.25 8.09
N GLY A 82 13.37 -21.53 7.50
CA GLY A 82 14.77 -21.98 7.32
C GLY A 82 15.06 -22.48 5.91
N GLN A 83 14.05 -22.74 5.08
CA GLN A 83 14.17 -23.24 3.72
C GLN A 83 13.34 -22.47 2.69
N TYR A 84 12.10 -22.09 3.06
CA TYR A 84 11.15 -21.38 2.20
C TYR A 84 10.62 -20.12 2.87
N TYR A 85 10.39 -19.12 2.05
CA TYR A 85 9.54 -17.97 2.39
C TYR A 85 8.07 -18.33 2.12
N TYR A 86 7.20 -17.90 3.03
CA TYR A 86 5.75 -18.05 2.92
C TYR A 86 5.13 -16.67 2.92
N LEU A 87 4.22 -16.42 1.99
CA LEU A 87 3.44 -15.22 1.89
C LEU A 87 1.96 -15.58 2.01
N LEU A 88 1.29 -15.03 3.02
CA LEU A 88 -0.15 -15.14 3.17
C LEU A 88 -0.79 -13.80 2.84
N VAL A 89 -1.96 -13.86 2.22
CA VAL A 89 -2.76 -12.67 1.89
C VAL A 89 -4.24 -12.98 2.03
N THR A 90 -5.04 -11.95 2.29
CA THR A 90 -6.49 -12.00 2.09
C THR A 90 -6.84 -11.26 0.82
N ASN A 91 -7.59 -11.87 -0.10
CA ASN A 91 -8.29 -11.14 -1.14
C ASN A 91 -9.72 -10.83 -0.68
N VAL A 92 -10.09 -9.54 -0.67
CA VAL A 92 -11.40 -9.05 -0.24
C VAL A 92 -12.21 -8.64 -1.45
N THR A 93 -13.12 -9.51 -1.89
CA THR A 93 -13.93 -9.32 -3.09
C THR A 93 -15.27 -8.62 -2.83
N THR A 94 -15.69 -8.50 -1.57
CA THR A 94 -16.78 -7.63 -1.14
C THR A 94 -16.66 -7.27 0.34
N LYS A 95 -16.98 -6.01 0.68
CA LYS A 95 -16.98 -5.47 2.05
C LYS A 95 -18.26 -4.72 2.39
N LYS A 96 -19.35 -4.95 1.67
CA LYS A 96 -20.63 -4.28 1.89
C LYS A 96 -21.59 -5.13 2.70
N GLY A 97 -22.28 -4.48 3.64
CA GLY A 97 -23.34 -5.08 4.44
C GLY A 97 -22.84 -6.11 5.44
N ARG A 98 -23.63 -7.15 5.65
CA ARG A 98 -23.35 -8.18 6.64
C ARG A 98 -22.27 -9.18 6.20
N TRP A 99 -22.07 -9.34 4.91
CA TRP A 99 -21.26 -10.40 4.33
C TRP A 99 -19.99 -9.82 3.71
N TYR A 100 -18.84 -10.12 4.33
CA TYR A 100 -17.52 -9.87 3.76
C TYR A 100 -17.06 -11.17 3.09
N ASN A 101 -16.71 -11.08 1.81
CA ASN A 101 -16.06 -12.19 1.12
C ASN A 101 -14.55 -11.96 1.22
N THR A 102 -13.96 -12.65 2.19
CA THR A 102 -12.53 -12.64 2.47
C THR A 102 -11.96 -14.01 2.15
N HIS A 103 -10.98 -14.07 1.27
CA HIS A 103 -10.39 -15.32 0.81
C HIS A 103 -8.90 -15.31 1.16
N ASN A 104 -8.49 -16.18 2.08
CA ASN A 104 -7.10 -16.29 2.51
C ASN A 104 -6.35 -17.27 1.60
N TYR A 105 -5.18 -16.84 1.15
CA TYR A 105 -4.30 -17.59 0.27
C TYR A 105 -2.88 -17.64 0.84
N MET A 106 -2.14 -18.68 0.44
CA MET A 106 -0.73 -18.86 0.73
C MET A 106 0.05 -19.08 -0.57
N SER A 107 1.19 -18.40 -0.70
CA SER A 107 2.19 -18.65 -1.72
C SER A 107 3.55 -18.91 -1.05
N ARG A 108 4.46 -19.67 -1.68
CA ARG A 108 5.80 -19.92 -1.15
C ARG A 108 6.89 -19.80 -2.21
N ALA A 109 8.10 -19.49 -1.79
CA ALA A 109 9.27 -19.38 -2.65
C ALA A 109 10.56 -19.78 -1.91
N ALA A 110 11.52 -20.34 -2.62
CA ALA A 110 12.85 -20.64 -2.05
C ALA A 110 13.75 -19.38 -1.96
N SER A 111 13.42 -18.33 -2.74
CA SER A 111 14.07 -17.02 -2.69
C SER A 111 13.04 -15.93 -2.46
N ILE A 112 13.41 -14.90 -1.71
CA ILE A 112 12.52 -13.76 -1.45
C ILE A 112 12.07 -13.04 -2.74
N THR A 113 12.90 -13.03 -3.76
CA THR A 113 12.58 -12.46 -5.08
C THR A 113 11.81 -13.41 -5.99
N GLY A 114 11.50 -14.63 -5.52
CA GLY A 114 10.77 -15.66 -6.25
C GLY A 114 11.65 -16.63 -7.05
N PRO A 115 11.07 -17.40 -7.99
CA PRO A 115 9.64 -17.35 -8.32
C PRO A 115 8.74 -17.82 -7.18
N TRP A 116 7.63 -17.10 -6.97
CA TRP A 116 6.59 -17.46 -6.01
C TRP A 116 5.61 -18.46 -6.63
N SER A 117 5.18 -19.43 -5.83
CA SER A 117 4.22 -20.43 -6.30
C SER A 117 2.86 -19.80 -6.61
N GLN A 118 2.02 -20.52 -7.36
CA GLN A 118 0.60 -20.17 -7.46
C GLN A 118 -0.02 -20.17 -6.06
N PRO A 119 -0.86 -19.17 -5.72
CA PRO A 119 -1.50 -19.08 -4.43
C PRO A 119 -2.45 -20.26 -4.16
N VAL A 120 -2.29 -20.89 -3.01
CA VAL A 120 -3.15 -21.94 -2.51
C VAL A 120 -4.20 -21.34 -1.60
N TYR A 121 -5.49 -21.63 -1.88
CA TYR A 121 -6.60 -21.20 -1.05
C TYR A 121 -6.59 -21.93 0.32
N LEU A 122 -6.75 -21.17 1.41
CA LEU A 122 -6.78 -21.69 2.78
C LEU A 122 -8.18 -21.73 3.38
N ASN A 123 -8.83 -20.59 3.50
CA ASN A 123 -10.18 -20.44 4.06
C ASN A 123 -10.80 -19.07 3.73
N SER A 124 -12.10 -18.90 4.04
CA SER A 124 -12.86 -17.64 3.89
C SER A 124 -13.56 -17.21 5.19
N ILE A 125 -12.94 -17.49 6.34
CA ILE A 125 -13.60 -17.31 7.65
C ILE A 125 -13.39 -15.88 8.18
N GLY A 126 -12.30 -15.26 7.76
CA GLY A 126 -11.86 -13.95 8.21
C GLY A 126 -10.71 -13.46 7.36
N PHE A 127 -9.89 -12.58 7.92
CA PHE A 127 -8.82 -11.89 7.24
C PHE A 127 -7.57 -11.79 8.13
N ASP A 128 -6.52 -11.12 7.65
CA ASP A 128 -5.23 -10.96 8.30
C ASP A 128 -4.63 -12.30 8.73
N PRO A 129 -4.40 -13.23 7.79
CA PRO A 129 -3.78 -14.52 8.10
C PRO A 129 -2.30 -14.32 8.41
N SER A 130 -1.78 -15.07 9.38
CA SER A 130 -0.34 -15.17 9.66
C SER A 130 0.08 -16.61 9.96
N LEU A 131 1.39 -16.91 9.83
CA LEU A 131 1.95 -18.21 10.14
C LEU A 131 2.89 -18.18 11.32
N LEU A 132 2.73 -19.14 12.21
CA LEU A 132 3.74 -19.49 13.21
C LEU A 132 4.42 -20.81 12.78
N HIS A 133 5.71 -20.78 12.48
CA HIS A 133 6.57 -21.95 12.40
C HIS A 133 7.12 -22.21 13.80
N ASP A 134 6.58 -23.22 14.48
CA ASP A 134 6.89 -23.46 15.87
C ASP A 134 8.13 -24.36 16.04
N THR A 135 8.75 -24.28 17.20
CA THR A 135 9.96 -25.05 17.55
C THR A 135 9.70 -26.55 17.70
N ASP A 136 8.45 -26.99 17.82
CA ASP A 136 8.04 -28.40 17.81
C ASP A 136 7.92 -28.99 16.39
N GLY A 137 8.26 -28.20 15.35
CA GLY A 137 8.21 -28.59 13.95
C GLY A 137 6.80 -28.51 13.34
N LYS A 138 5.82 -27.98 14.07
CA LYS A 138 4.48 -27.73 13.52
C LYS A 138 4.33 -26.31 13.01
N CYS A 139 3.40 -26.13 12.09
CA CYS A 139 3.00 -24.83 11.58
C CYS A 139 1.54 -24.54 11.95
N TYR A 140 1.27 -23.30 12.33
CA TYR A 140 -0.06 -22.87 12.74
C TYR A 140 -0.49 -21.65 11.92
N LEU A 141 -1.68 -21.76 11.29
CA LEU A 141 -2.39 -20.63 10.71
C LEU A 141 -3.13 -19.89 11.81
N VAL A 142 -2.91 -18.58 11.85
CA VAL A 142 -3.60 -17.64 12.73
C VAL A 142 -4.39 -16.68 11.87
N ASN A 143 -5.65 -16.42 12.12
CA ASN A 143 -6.40 -15.37 11.43
C ASN A 143 -7.53 -14.79 12.28
N MET A 144 -7.95 -13.60 11.95
CA MET A 144 -9.10 -12.92 12.54
C MET A 144 -10.41 -13.48 11.98
N VAL A 145 -11.45 -13.52 12.78
CA VAL A 145 -12.81 -13.91 12.33
C VAL A 145 -13.59 -12.70 11.85
N ASN A 146 -14.23 -12.78 10.71
CA ASN A 146 -15.10 -11.72 10.17
C ASN A 146 -16.05 -11.15 11.24
N GLY A 147 -16.16 -9.82 11.26
CA GLY A 147 -16.94 -9.08 12.26
C GLY A 147 -16.21 -8.93 13.60
N PHE A 148 -14.89 -9.01 13.62
CA PHE A 148 -14.02 -8.83 14.80
C PHE A 148 -14.38 -9.77 15.96
N LYS A 149 -14.73 -11.04 15.63
CA LYS A 149 -15.23 -12.02 16.61
C LYS A 149 -14.12 -12.77 17.35
N GLY A 150 -12.88 -12.41 17.11
CA GLY A 150 -11.71 -12.97 17.79
C GLY A 150 -10.74 -13.67 16.87
N VAL A 151 -9.65 -14.14 17.45
CA VAL A 151 -8.51 -14.77 16.79
C VAL A 151 -8.67 -16.29 16.79
N LEU A 152 -8.45 -16.91 15.64
CA LEU A 152 -8.44 -18.35 15.45
C LEU A 152 -7.00 -18.85 15.26
N VAL A 153 -6.75 -20.06 15.76
CA VAL A 153 -5.54 -20.84 15.50
C VAL A 153 -5.93 -22.22 15.00
N GLN A 154 -5.28 -22.66 13.95
CA GLN A 154 -5.43 -24.02 13.42
C GLN A 154 -4.08 -24.52 12.91
N GLN A 155 -3.74 -25.79 13.20
CA GLN A 155 -2.56 -26.40 12.64
C GLN A 155 -2.68 -26.47 11.10
N MET A 156 -1.58 -26.27 10.39
CA MET A 156 -1.53 -26.30 8.93
C MET A 156 -0.30 -27.10 8.47
N ASP A 157 -0.43 -27.80 7.37
CA ASP A 157 0.69 -28.31 6.62
C ASP A 157 1.27 -27.19 5.72
N PRO A 158 2.47 -26.66 5.99
CA PRO A 158 3.03 -25.55 5.24
C PRO A 158 3.42 -25.91 3.80
N GLU A 159 3.56 -27.20 3.49
CA GLU A 159 3.90 -27.64 2.13
C GLU A 159 2.67 -27.56 1.20
N THR A 160 1.51 -27.95 1.68
CA THR A 160 0.29 -28.07 0.88
C THR A 160 -0.75 -27.01 1.18
N GLY A 161 -0.64 -26.27 2.30
CA GLY A 161 -1.68 -25.38 2.81
C GLY A 161 -2.86 -26.10 3.46
N ALA A 162 -2.80 -27.43 3.61
CA ALA A 162 -3.90 -28.19 4.20
C ALA A 162 -4.08 -27.86 5.69
N LEU A 163 -5.30 -27.48 6.07
CA LEU A 163 -5.66 -27.20 7.45
C LEU A 163 -5.91 -28.50 8.20
N LEU A 164 -5.22 -28.69 9.34
CA LEU A 164 -5.17 -29.93 10.11
C LEU A 164 -5.84 -29.76 11.48
N GLY A 165 -6.53 -30.79 11.92
CA GLY A 165 -7.13 -30.81 13.26
C GLY A 165 -8.24 -29.79 13.47
N GLU A 166 -8.52 -29.52 14.76
CA GLU A 166 -9.58 -28.60 15.17
C GLU A 166 -9.12 -27.14 15.11
N ARG A 167 -9.95 -26.28 14.54
CA ARG A 167 -9.82 -24.85 14.62
C ARG A 167 -10.30 -24.34 15.98
N ARG A 168 -9.46 -23.54 16.68
CA ARG A 168 -9.80 -23.00 18.00
C ARG A 168 -9.78 -21.50 18.02
N LYS A 169 -10.79 -20.91 18.63
CA LYS A 169 -10.78 -19.49 19.00
C LYS A 169 -9.96 -19.33 20.28
N VAL A 170 -8.86 -18.59 20.20
CA VAL A 170 -7.88 -18.46 21.28
C VAL A 170 -7.94 -17.13 22.04
N TYR A 171 -8.45 -16.06 21.38
CA TYR A 171 -8.51 -14.73 21.96
C TYR A 171 -9.69 -13.93 21.43
N SER A 172 -10.27 -13.06 22.26
CA SER A 172 -11.42 -12.22 21.90
C SER A 172 -11.13 -10.72 21.91
N GLY A 173 -9.85 -10.33 22.09
CA GLY A 173 -9.42 -8.95 22.22
C GLY A 173 -9.23 -8.52 23.68
N SER A 174 -8.59 -7.34 23.87
CA SER A 174 -8.33 -6.73 25.19
C SER A 174 -9.56 -6.03 25.78
N GLY A 175 -10.60 -5.83 24.99
CA GLY A 175 -11.80 -5.06 25.34
C GLY A 175 -11.85 -3.66 24.68
N ILE A 176 -10.79 -3.23 23.97
CA ILE A 176 -10.79 -1.99 23.18
C ILE A 176 -11.71 -2.13 21.96
N GLY A 177 -11.71 -3.32 21.33
CA GLY A 177 -12.55 -3.64 20.19
C GLY A 177 -11.84 -3.54 18.84
N CYS A 178 -12.50 -4.01 17.78
CA CYS A 178 -11.93 -4.12 16.43
C CYS A 178 -10.59 -4.87 16.41
N THR A 179 -10.54 -6.03 17.07
CA THR A 179 -9.32 -6.86 17.14
C THR A 179 -9.01 -7.44 15.76
N GLU A 180 -7.82 -7.12 15.21
CA GLU A 180 -7.36 -7.53 13.89
C GLU A 180 -5.82 -7.71 13.85
N GLY A 181 -5.23 -8.07 12.69
CA GLY A 181 -3.78 -8.19 12.50
C GLY A 181 -3.08 -9.18 13.43
N PRO A 182 -3.65 -10.38 13.73
CA PRO A 182 -3.07 -11.26 14.73
C PRO A 182 -1.77 -11.91 14.24
N ARG A 183 -0.71 -11.81 15.06
CA ARG A 183 0.56 -12.55 14.89
C ARG A 183 0.99 -13.20 16.18
N ILE A 184 1.43 -14.46 16.12
CA ILE A 184 1.95 -15.18 17.28
C ILE A 184 3.45 -15.35 17.12
N TYR A 185 4.19 -15.01 18.19
CA TYR A 185 5.64 -15.21 18.29
C TYR A 185 5.92 -16.16 19.45
N HIS A 186 6.68 -17.23 19.22
CA HIS A 186 7.16 -18.12 20.28
C HIS A 186 8.53 -17.63 20.76
N ILE A 187 8.58 -17.00 21.95
CA ILE A 187 9.77 -16.38 22.50
C ILE A 187 10.02 -16.96 23.90
N GLY A 188 11.09 -17.71 24.04
CA GLY A 188 11.37 -18.44 25.28
C GLY A 188 10.31 -19.51 25.56
N SER A 189 9.58 -19.39 26.67
CA SER A 189 8.50 -20.29 27.06
C SER A 189 7.11 -19.73 26.77
N TRP A 190 7.01 -18.60 26.08
CA TRP A 190 5.76 -17.89 25.88
C TRP A 190 5.40 -17.73 24.42
N TYR A 191 4.12 -17.90 24.12
CA TYR A 191 3.50 -17.48 22.87
C TYR A 191 2.91 -16.08 23.04
N TYR A 192 3.52 -15.09 22.41
CA TYR A 192 3.04 -13.70 22.41
C TYR A 192 2.14 -13.47 21.22
N LEU A 193 0.89 -13.13 21.48
CA LEU A 193 -0.08 -12.72 20.48
C LEU A 193 -0.08 -11.19 20.39
N VAL A 194 0.33 -10.67 19.25
CA VAL A 194 0.27 -9.26 18.88
C VAL A 194 -0.97 -9.05 18.03
N VAL A 195 -1.79 -8.07 18.38
CA VAL A 195 -2.99 -7.69 17.59
C VAL A 195 -3.10 -6.18 17.48
N ALA A 196 -3.80 -5.71 16.45
CA ALA A 196 -4.28 -4.35 16.34
C ALA A 196 -5.67 -4.24 16.96
N GLU A 197 -5.99 -3.10 17.58
CA GLU A 197 -7.31 -2.80 18.11
C GLU A 197 -7.66 -1.31 17.91
N GLY A 198 -8.90 -0.92 18.20
CA GLY A 198 -9.39 0.46 18.07
C GLY A 198 -9.87 0.82 16.65
N GLY A 199 -9.67 -0.09 15.68
CA GLY A 199 -9.91 0.17 14.26
C GLY A 199 -8.85 1.09 13.65
N THR A 200 -8.69 1.06 12.33
CA THR A 200 -7.59 1.73 11.60
C THR A 200 -7.70 3.27 11.50
N GLY A 201 -8.41 3.90 12.45
CA GLY A 201 -8.52 5.35 12.60
C GLY A 201 -7.59 5.91 13.68
N TYR A 202 -7.94 7.07 14.24
CA TYR A 202 -7.12 7.76 15.24
C TYR A 202 -6.98 6.99 16.58
N SER A 203 -7.95 6.12 16.91
CA SER A 203 -7.90 5.25 18.10
C SER A 203 -7.13 3.94 17.87
N HIS A 204 -6.50 3.77 16.72
CA HIS A 204 -5.73 2.57 16.39
C HIS A 204 -4.59 2.34 17.37
N CYS A 205 -4.35 1.08 17.73
CA CYS A 205 -3.32 0.73 18.71
C CYS A 205 -2.81 -0.70 18.50
N VAL A 206 -1.67 -1.02 19.13
CA VAL A 206 -1.14 -2.38 19.24
C VAL A 206 -1.39 -2.88 20.65
N THR A 207 -2.00 -4.07 20.79
CA THR A 207 -2.19 -4.75 22.06
C THR A 207 -1.51 -6.11 22.07
N ILE A 208 -1.18 -6.61 23.26
CA ILE A 208 -0.42 -7.83 23.49
C ILE A 208 -1.18 -8.75 24.44
N ALA A 209 -1.12 -10.04 24.14
CA ALA A 209 -1.47 -11.11 25.08
C ALA A 209 -0.40 -12.20 25.01
N ARG A 210 -0.31 -13.08 26.03
CA ARG A 210 0.62 -14.22 26.03
C ARG A 210 0.01 -15.47 26.64
N SER A 211 0.55 -16.61 26.27
CA SER A 211 0.18 -17.93 26.83
C SER A 211 1.39 -18.85 26.84
N ASP A 212 1.40 -19.87 27.69
CA ASP A 212 2.35 -20.99 27.65
C ASP A 212 1.95 -22.08 26.64
N ASN A 213 0.82 -21.90 25.96
CA ASN A 213 0.30 -22.82 24.95
C ASN A 213 -0.24 -22.06 23.75
N VAL A 214 0.09 -22.52 22.52
CA VAL A 214 -0.35 -21.88 21.29
C VAL A 214 -1.87 -21.75 21.17
N PHE A 215 -2.61 -22.65 21.78
CA PHE A 215 -4.08 -22.64 21.82
C PHE A 215 -4.65 -21.91 23.05
N GLY A 216 -3.81 -21.22 23.82
CA GLY A 216 -4.25 -20.46 25.00
C GLY A 216 -4.51 -21.32 26.26
N PRO A 217 -5.09 -20.71 27.28
CA PRO A 217 -5.67 -19.36 27.31
C PRO A 217 -4.61 -18.25 27.27
N TYR A 218 -4.89 -17.18 26.55
CA TYR A 218 -4.01 -16.00 26.46
C TYR A 218 -4.34 -14.99 27.56
N GLU A 219 -3.32 -14.64 28.35
CA GLU A 219 -3.35 -13.56 29.34
C GLU A 219 -3.13 -12.22 28.62
N THR A 220 -4.07 -11.30 28.75
CA THR A 220 -3.95 -9.95 28.21
C THR A 220 -2.92 -9.16 29.00
N MET A 221 -2.02 -8.44 28.34
CA MET A 221 -1.03 -7.56 29.00
C MET A 221 -1.77 -6.51 29.86
N PRO A 222 -1.40 -6.36 31.15
CA PRO A 222 -2.14 -5.47 32.07
C PRO A 222 -2.18 -4.01 31.63
N ASP A 223 -1.11 -3.55 30.97
CA ASP A 223 -0.91 -2.15 30.56
C ASP A 223 -1.16 -1.91 29.06
N ASN A 224 -2.03 -2.67 28.42
CA ASN A 224 -2.39 -2.38 27.02
C ASN A 224 -2.97 -0.96 26.85
N PRO A 225 -2.81 -0.34 25.69
CA PRO A 225 -2.05 -0.80 24.53
C PRO A 225 -0.53 -0.68 24.75
N LEU A 226 0.24 -1.48 23.99
CA LEU A 226 1.70 -1.33 23.88
C LEU A 226 2.08 -0.04 23.14
N LEU A 227 1.34 0.27 22.07
CA LEU A 227 1.57 1.41 21.20
C LEU A 227 0.23 2.04 20.80
N THR A 228 0.20 3.37 20.77
CA THR A 228 -0.86 4.18 20.19
C THR A 228 -0.36 5.59 19.87
N SER A 229 -1.12 6.35 19.10
CA SER A 229 -1.00 7.82 18.97
C SER A 229 -2.28 8.53 19.39
N ASP A 230 -3.26 7.80 19.93
CA ASP A 230 -4.54 8.37 20.33
C ASP A 230 -4.39 9.52 21.33
N GLN A 231 -5.14 10.60 21.13
CA GLN A 231 -5.16 11.81 21.95
C GLN A 231 -3.79 12.49 22.12
N ASN A 232 -2.86 12.28 21.17
CA ASN A 232 -1.56 12.93 21.18
C ASN A 232 -1.28 13.61 19.82
N ASP A 233 -1.61 14.90 19.74
CA ASP A 233 -1.38 15.73 18.55
C ASP A 233 0.07 16.23 18.43
N LEU A 234 0.96 15.91 19.42
CA LEU A 234 2.37 16.30 19.39
C LEU A 234 3.23 15.38 18.52
N THR A 235 2.78 14.15 18.27
CA THR A 235 3.47 13.27 17.33
C THR A 235 2.96 13.52 15.91
N ALA A 236 3.89 13.61 14.94
CA ALA A 236 3.54 13.78 13.52
C ALA A 236 2.89 12.52 12.94
N ILE A 237 3.20 11.34 13.49
CA ILE A 237 2.63 10.07 13.05
C ILE A 237 1.39 9.72 13.90
N GLN A 238 0.28 9.55 13.24
CA GLN A 238 -1.04 9.26 13.81
C GLN A 238 -1.52 7.87 13.41
N LYS A 239 -2.66 7.42 13.93
CA LYS A 239 -3.31 6.14 13.59
C LYS A 239 -2.41 4.92 13.81
N CYS A 240 -1.52 4.95 14.79
CA CYS A 240 -0.48 3.95 14.99
C CYS A 240 -1.04 2.63 15.55
N GLY A 241 -0.90 1.55 14.78
CA GLY A 241 -1.37 0.20 15.14
C GLY A 241 -0.76 -0.86 14.22
N HIS A 242 -1.32 -2.07 14.19
CA HIS A 242 -0.93 -3.18 13.33
C HIS A 242 0.58 -3.49 13.38
N GLY A 243 1.05 -3.97 14.55
CA GLY A 243 2.46 -4.18 14.85
C GLY A 243 3.01 -5.53 14.37
N SER A 244 4.29 -5.54 13.98
CA SER A 244 5.07 -6.73 13.62
C SER A 244 6.46 -6.65 14.24
N PHE A 245 6.85 -7.64 15.06
CA PHE A 245 8.13 -7.68 15.75
C PHE A 245 9.24 -8.30 14.92
N VAL A 246 10.47 -7.81 15.15
CA VAL A 246 11.70 -8.44 14.69
C VAL A 246 12.79 -8.34 15.75
N GLU A 247 13.58 -9.39 15.87
CA GLU A 247 14.84 -9.40 16.63
C GLU A 247 16.01 -9.22 15.67
N THR A 248 16.89 -8.26 15.96
CA THR A 248 18.13 -8.07 15.19
C THR A 248 19.12 -9.19 15.49
N GLN A 249 20.13 -9.36 14.63
CA GLN A 249 21.22 -10.33 14.87
C GLN A 249 21.99 -10.06 16.17
N ASN A 250 21.88 -8.86 16.75
CA ASN A 250 22.53 -8.45 17.98
C ASN A 250 21.59 -8.49 19.21
N GLY A 251 20.38 -9.09 19.07
CA GLY A 251 19.41 -9.27 20.15
C GLY A 251 18.63 -8.02 20.53
N GLU A 252 18.65 -6.97 19.71
CA GLU A 252 17.78 -5.81 19.89
C GLU A 252 16.41 -6.05 19.21
N TRP A 253 15.35 -5.56 19.83
CA TRP A 253 13.99 -5.76 19.31
C TRP A 253 13.42 -4.49 18.73
N TYR A 254 12.77 -4.64 17.59
CA TYR A 254 12.03 -3.57 16.91
C TYR A 254 10.65 -4.05 16.50
N MET A 255 9.73 -3.08 16.37
CA MET A 255 8.37 -3.30 15.88
C MET A 255 8.10 -2.35 14.72
N ALA A 256 7.88 -2.89 13.53
CA ALA A 256 7.24 -2.15 12.45
C ALA A 256 5.75 -2.02 12.76
N HIS A 257 5.15 -0.90 12.43
CA HIS A 257 3.74 -0.68 12.65
C HIS A 257 3.16 0.30 11.62
N LEU A 258 1.86 0.20 11.39
CA LEU A 258 1.11 1.15 10.59
C LEU A 258 1.09 2.52 11.26
N CYS A 259 1.18 3.57 10.46
CA CYS A 259 0.92 4.95 10.87
C CYS A 259 0.35 5.77 9.71
N SER A 260 0.05 7.03 9.94
CA SER A 260 -0.31 8.02 8.92
C SER A 260 0.24 9.38 9.30
N ARG A 261 0.53 10.23 8.31
CA ARG A 261 0.85 11.66 8.49
C ARG A 261 -0.31 12.50 7.94
N PRO A 262 -1.33 12.79 8.73
CA PRO A 262 -2.44 13.63 8.27
C PRO A 262 -1.97 15.06 7.98
N ASN A 263 -2.62 15.72 7.03
CA ASN A 263 -2.43 17.15 6.77
C ASN A 263 -3.03 18.04 7.89
N SER A 264 -2.93 19.35 7.74
CA SER A 264 -3.43 20.34 8.72
C SER A 264 -4.95 20.24 8.96
N ALA A 265 -5.72 19.73 7.99
CA ALA A 265 -7.15 19.46 8.11
C ALA A 265 -7.48 18.07 8.68
N ARG A 266 -6.45 17.32 9.15
CA ARG A 266 -6.53 15.93 9.63
C ARG A 266 -6.96 14.92 8.55
N GLY A 267 -6.75 15.23 7.28
CA GLY A 267 -6.96 14.33 6.16
C GLY A 267 -5.70 13.50 5.84
N SER A 268 -5.85 12.20 5.70
CA SER A 268 -4.75 11.28 5.38
C SER A 268 -4.60 11.12 3.86
N LEU A 269 -4.04 12.14 3.23
CA LEU A 269 -3.77 12.18 1.78
C LEU A 269 -2.74 11.12 1.36
N LEU A 270 -1.68 10.95 2.17
CA LEU A 270 -0.62 9.98 1.90
C LEU A 270 -1.04 8.54 2.19
N GLY A 271 -2.27 8.35 2.69
CA GLY A 271 -2.76 7.07 3.15
C GLY A 271 -2.05 6.60 4.42
N ARG A 272 -1.94 5.28 4.57
CA ARG A 272 -1.30 4.63 5.70
C ARG A 272 0.12 4.21 5.32
N GLU A 273 1.06 4.51 6.20
CA GLU A 273 2.51 4.37 6.03
C GLU A 273 3.07 3.35 7.04
N THR A 274 4.35 3.03 6.93
CA THR A 274 5.02 2.13 7.90
C THR A 274 6.05 2.90 8.71
N ALA A 275 5.95 2.80 10.04
CA ALA A 275 6.90 3.33 11.01
C ALA A 275 7.54 2.21 11.84
N LEU A 276 8.58 2.55 12.61
CA LEU A 276 9.37 1.64 13.43
C LEU A 276 9.45 2.14 14.86
N GLN A 277 9.33 1.25 15.85
CA GLN A 277 9.61 1.54 17.26
C GLN A 277 10.61 0.53 17.83
N LYS A 278 11.50 1.01 18.69
CA LYS A 278 12.40 0.14 19.45
C LYS A 278 11.67 -0.45 20.64
N ILE A 279 11.83 -1.76 20.87
CA ILE A 279 11.19 -2.53 21.93
C ILE A 279 12.23 -2.95 22.97
N THR A 280 11.83 -2.95 24.23
CA THR A 280 12.54 -3.56 25.34
C THR A 280 11.62 -4.55 26.05
N TRP A 281 12.20 -5.49 26.79
CA TRP A 281 11.45 -6.48 27.57
C TRP A 281 11.57 -6.17 29.06
N GLN A 282 10.44 -6.08 29.73
CA GLN A 282 10.36 -5.85 31.19
C GLN A 282 9.32 -6.79 31.79
N ASP A 283 9.70 -7.54 32.81
CA ASP A 283 8.82 -8.49 33.53
C ASP A 283 8.10 -9.49 32.58
N GLY A 284 8.79 -9.88 31.50
CA GLY A 284 8.25 -10.79 30.47
C GLY A 284 7.20 -10.15 29.56
N TRP A 285 7.15 -8.82 29.46
CA TRP A 285 6.28 -8.09 28.55
C TRP A 285 7.08 -7.10 27.68
N PRO A 286 6.70 -6.92 26.41
CA PRO A 286 7.31 -5.88 25.56
C PRO A 286 6.89 -4.48 26.05
N ARG A 287 7.80 -3.51 25.88
CA ARG A 287 7.60 -2.09 26.15
C ARG A 287 8.27 -1.26 25.07
N LEU A 288 7.76 -0.07 24.80
CA LEU A 288 8.52 0.89 24.00
C LEU A 288 9.80 1.30 24.74
N ALA A 289 10.94 1.28 24.06
CA ALA A 289 12.23 1.62 24.68
C ALA A 289 12.32 3.07 25.14
N CYS A 290 11.51 3.96 24.58
CA CYS A 290 11.39 5.35 25.03
C CYS A 290 10.56 5.53 26.31
N GLY A 291 9.86 4.46 26.76
CA GLY A 291 8.86 4.52 27.81
C GLY A 291 7.50 5.02 27.30
N GLY A 292 6.46 4.80 28.14
CA GLY A 292 5.08 5.15 27.76
C GLY A 292 4.52 4.30 26.62
N LYS A 293 3.58 4.86 25.86
CA LYS A 293 2.81 4.16 24.81
C LYS A 293 2.76 4.91 23.48
N ILE A 294 3.27 6.15 23.45
CA ILE A 294 3.13 7.04 22.29
C ILE A 294 4.23 6.77 21.27
N ALA A 295 3.83 6.55 20.04
CA ALA A 295 4.71 6.37 18.91
C ALA A 295 5.66 7.57 18.73
N GLN A 296 6.94 7.31 18.51
CA GLN A 296 7.97 8.31 18.35
C GLN A 296 8.24 8.61 16.87
N ASN A 297 8.44 9.90 16.56
CA ASN A 297 8.82 10.37 15.22
C ASN A 297 10.26 9.96 14.84
N ALA A 298 11.11 9.69 15.84
CA ALA A 298 12.46 9.21 15.65
C ALA A 298 12.83 8.18 16.72
N VAL A 299 13.50 7.12 16.32
CA VAL A 299 13.89 6.03 17.21
C VAL A 299 15.39 5.75 17.12
N PRO A 300 16.04 5.28 18.22
CA PRO A 300 17.44 4.88 18.15
C PRO A 300 17.65 3.79 17.11
N ALA A 301 18.64 3.99 16.22
CA ALA A 301 19.06 2.94 15.29
C ALA A 301 19.68 1.74 16.04
N PRO A 302 19.64 0.52 15.45
CA PRO A 302 20.32 -0.64 15.98
C PRO A 302 21.82 -0.38 16.16
N LYS A 303 22.38 -0.94 17.23
CA LYS A 303 23.83 -0.89 17.46
C LYS A 303 24.52 -1.89 16.54
N ASP A 304 25.69 -1.51 16.07
CA ASP A 304 26.62 -2.41 15.37
C ASP A 304 26.05 -3.05 14.09
N LEU A 305 24.97 -2.50 13.50
CA LEU A 305 24.57 -2.81 12.14
C LEU A 305 25.34 -1.91 11.15
N PRO A 306 25.76 -2.47 10.00
CA PRO A 306 26.36 -1.67 8.94
C PRO A 306 25.30 -0.69 8.40
N GLU A 307 25.67 0.56 8.24
CA GLU A 307 24.84 1.51 7.49
C GLU A 307 25.03 1.21 6.00
N VAL A 308 23.93 0.88 5.33
CA VAL A 308 23.94 0.52 3.92
C VAL A 308 22.94 1.43 3.19
N GLU A 309 23.49 2.35 2.40
CA GLU A 309 22.65 3.11 1.46
C GLU A 309 22.13 2.17 0.38
N LEU A 310 20.82 2.09 0.24
CA LEU A 310 20.14 1.33 -0.80
C LEU A 310 19.54 2.29 -1.82
N PRO A 311 19.37 1.86 -3.10
CA PRO A 311 18.78 2.71 -4.12
C PRO A 311 17.37 3.15 -3.72
N ALA A 312 17.16 4.46 -3.58
CA ALA A 312 15.83 5.01 -3.49
C ALA A 312 15.11 4.90 -4.85
N MET A 313 13.77 4.89 -4.83
CA MET A 313 13.01 4.97 -6.06
C MET A 313 13.36 6.29 -6.79
N ALA A 314 13.74 6.19 -8.06
CA ALA A 314 14.09 7.34 -8.86
C ALA A 314 12.90 8.32 -8.97
N GLU A 315 13.15 9.61 -8.76
CA GLU A 315 12.12 10.66 -8.96
C GLU A 315 11.84 10.89 -10.45
N GLN A 316 12.83 10.68 -11.30
CA GLN A 316 12.73 10.78 -12.76
C GLN A 316 12.73 9.39 -13.38
N ASP A 317 11.85 9.19 -14.34
CA ASP A 317 11.80 7.99 -15.17
C ASP A 317 11.53 8.38 -16.62
N ASP A 318 12.53 8.20 -17.46
CA ASP A 318 12.50 8.52 -18.90
C ASP A 318 12.08 7.30 -19.74
N PHE A 319 11.61 6.23 -19.10
CA PHE A 319 11.13 5.00 -19.74
C PHE A 319 12.12 4.35 -20.74
N ASP A 320 13.41 4.51 -20.49
CA ASP A 320 14.49 4.00 -21.36
C ASP A 320 14.75 2.49 -21.17
N VAL A 321 14.06 1.85 -20.21
CA VAL A 321 14.21 0.43 -19.90
C VAL A 321 12.98 -0.38 -20.35
N PRO A 322 13.12 -1.68 -20.68
CA PRO A 322 12.02 -2.45 -21.27
C PRO A 322 10.93 -2.90 -20.29
N ALA A 323 11.02 -2.53 -19.01
CA ALA A 323 10.05 -2.87 -17.98
C ALA A 323 9.91 -1.74 -16.96
N LEU A 324 8.72 -1.55 -16.43
CA LEU A 324 8.47 -0.60 -15.35
C LEU A 324 9.27 -0.98 -14.09
N ALA A 325 9.87 0.02 -13.46
CA ALA A 325 10.57 -0.15 -12.20
C ALA A 325 9.60 -0.56 -11.07
N PRO A 326 10.07 -1.23 -9.99
CA PRO A 326 9.27 -1.40 -8.78
C PRO A 326 8.74 -0.05 -8.26
N GLY A 327 7.50 -0.03 -7.78
CA GLY A 327 6.84 1.19 -7.29
C GLY A 327 5.82 1.78 -8.24
N TYR A 328 5.76 1.33 -9.49
CA TYR A 328 4.60 1.56 -10.35
C TYR A 328 3.48 0.58 -10.02
N ALA A 329 2.27 1.09 -10.10
CA ALA A 329 1.05 0.32 -9.84
C ALA A 329 -0.04 0.66 -10.85
N THR A 330 -0.96 -0.30 -11.05
CA THR A 330 -2.16 -0.16 -11.87
C THR A 330 -3.37 -0.70 -11.12
N PRO A 331 -4.60 -0.23 -11.38
CA PRO A 331 -5.77 -0.80 -10.72
C PRO A 331 -6.06 -2.24 -11.19
N ARG A 332 -6.21 -3.16 -10.26
CA ARG A 332 -6.81 -4.49 -10.34
C ARG A 332 -6.20 -5.50 -11.30
N THR A 333 -5.68 -5.10 -12.46
CA THR A 333 -5.22 -6.05 -13.48
C THR A 333 -3.80 -5.76 -13.92
N PRO A 334 -3.01 -6.80 -14.24
CA PRO A 334 -1.78 -6.59 -15.00
C PRO A 334 -2.15 -5.96 -16.34
N LEU A 335 -1.41 -4.94 -16.74
CA LEU A 335 -1.71 -4.16 -17.94
C LEU A 335 -1.45 -4.93 -19.26
N GLY A 336 -0.68 -6.03 -19.19
CA GLY A 336 -0.43 -6.88 -20.37
C GLY A 336 0.04 -6.07 -21.59
N ASP A 337 -0.55 -6.33 -22.74
CA ASP A 337 -0.19 -5.68 -23.99
C ASP A 337 -0.62 -4.20 -24.07
N CYS A 338 -1.42 -3.71 -23.11
CA CYS A 338 -1.86 -2.31 -23.07
C CYS A 338 -0.79 -1.35 -22.58
N VAL A 339 0.30 -1.86 -22.01
CA VAL A 339 1.49 -1.10 -21.64
C VAL A 339 2.69 -1.62 -22.40
N ASN A 340 3.40 -0.73 -23.09
CA ASN A 340 4.54 -1.12 -23.90
C ASN A 340 5.67 -0.09 -23.84
N LEU A 341 6.87 -0.56 -23.53
CA LEU A 341 8.11 0.24 -23.42
C LEU A 341 9.09 -0.01 -24.58
N THR A 342 8.70 -0.81 -25.57
CA THR A 342 9.60 -1.22 -26.66
C THR A 342 9.14 -0.80 -28.05
N LEU A 343 7.82 -0.58 -28.25
CA LEU A 343 7.27 -0.15 -29.56
C LEU A 343 7.73 1.26 -29.95
N ARG A 344 7.96 2.15 -28.97
CA ARG A 344 8.55 3.47 -29.15
C ARG A 344 9.64 3.63 -28.06
N PRO A 345 10.90 3.30 -28.34
CA PRO A 345 11.97 3.36 -27.37
C PRO A 345 12.07 4.74 -26.70
N GLY A 346 12.22 4.77 -25.37
CA GLY A 346 12.22 6.00 -24.56
C GLY A 346 10.81 6.58 -24.32
N TRP A 347 9.77 5.82 -24.58
CA TRP A 347 8.38 6.21 -24.35
C TRP A 347 7.58 5.07 -23.77
N LEU A 348 6.74 5.40 -22.79
CA LEU A 348 5.71 4.49 -22.28
C LEU A 348 4.46 4.62 -23.15
N ARG A 349 4.12 3.57 -23.90
CA ARG A 349 2.87 3.50 -24.65
C ARG A 349 1.75 2.92 -23.81
N LEU A 350 0.63 3.63 -23.73
CA LEU A 350 -0.62 3.18 -23.12
C LEU A 350 -1.70 3.04 -24.20
N THR A 351 -2.22 1.83 -24.40
CA THR A 351 -3.39 1.59 -25.25
C THR A 351 -4.65 1.78 -24.41
N GLY A 352 -5.53 2.69 -24.82
CA GLY A 352 -6.77 3.01 -24.13
C GLY A 352 -7.71 1.81 -24.01
N GLN A 353 -8.32 1.66 -22.82
CA GLN A 353 -9.37 0.68 -22.53
C GLN A 353 -10.58 1.37 -21.90
N GLU A 354 -11.05 0.91 -20.75
CA GLU A 354 -12.22 1.45 -20.05
C GLU A 354 -11.90 2.74 -19.30
N SER A 355 -12.95 3.46 -18.88
CA SER A 355 -12.84 4.72 -18.13
C SER A 355 -12.27 4.52 -16.72
N MET A 356 -11.79 5.62 -16.11
CA MET A 356 -11.25 5.64 -14.74
C MET A 356 -12.19 5.04 -13.69
N ASN A 357 -13.51 5.11 -13.91
CA ASN A 357 -14.49 4.59 -12.96
C ASN A 357 -14.69 3.07 -13.03
N SER A 358 -14.08 2.38 -14.00
CA SER A 358 -14.20 0.94 -14.14
C SER A 358 -13.49 0.18 -13.01
N LEU A 359 -14.07 -0.95 -12.62
CA LEU A 359 -13.45 -1.91 -11.71
C LEU A 359 -12.79 -3.10 -12.45
N HIS A 360 -12.64 -2.99 -13.77
CA HIS A 360 -12.13 -4.11 -14.59
C HIS A 360 -10.84 -3.77 -15.34
N HIS A 361 -10.95 -3.06 -16.47
CA HIS A 361 -9.81 -2.84 -17.37
C HIS A 361 -9.49 -1.35 -17.54
N VAL A 362 -8.72 -0.78 -16.60
CA VAL A 362 -8.29 0.62 -16.64
C VAL A 362 -6.82 0.69 -17.01
N THR A 363 -6.48 1.41 -18.08
CA THR A 363 -5.09 1.64 -18.46
C THR A 363 -4.54 2.87 -17.73
N LEU A 364 -4.00 2.65 -16.56
CA LEU A 364 -3.37 3.63 -15.67
C LEU A 364 -2.04 3.09 -15.17
N VAL A 365 -0.98 3.87 -15.26
CA VAL A 365 0.32 3.60 -14.63
C VAL A 365 0.60 4.74 -13.65
N ALA A 366 0.66 4.42 -12.36
CA ALA A 366 0.72 5.42 -11.30
C ALA A 366 1.79 5.11 -10.26
N ARG A 367 2.18 6.15 -9.52
CA ARG A 367 3.09 6.11 -8.37
C ARG A 367 2.37 6.70 -7.16
N ARG A 368 2.58 6.10 -5.97
CA ARG A 368 2.03 6.65 -4.72
C ARG A 368 2.70 7.98 -4.37
N GLN A 369 1.94 8.91 -3.83
CA GLN A 369 2.46 10.13 -3.22
C GLN A 369 3.17 9.80 -1.89
N GLN A 370 4.35 10.40 -1.66
CA GLN A 370 5.18 10.10 -0.48
C GLN A 370 5.34 11.28 0.48
N GLU A 371 5.12 12.51 0.00
CA GLU A 371 5.14 13.73 0.81
C GLU A 371 3.95 14.61 0.45
N HIS A 372 3.59 15.51 1.36
CA HIS A 372 2.49 16.43 1.14
C HIS A 372 2.78 17.39 -0.02
N GLU A 373 3.98 17.96 -0.05
CA GLU A 373 4.43 18.81 -1.14
C GLU A 373 5.04 17.97 -2.25
N MET A 374 4.42 18.06 -3.41
CA MET A 374 4.78 17.26 -4.58
C MET A 374 4.72 18.11 -5.85
N GLN A 375 5.68 17.90 -6.73
CA GLN A 375 5.60 18.31 -8.12
C GLN A 375 5.73 17.08 -9.01
N ALA A 376 4.77 16.90 -9.93
CA ALA A 376 4.80 15.81 -10.89
C ALA A 376 4.63 16.35 -12.31
N GLU A 377 5.39 15.79 -13.27
CA GLU A 377 5.42 16.24 -14.67
C GLU A 377 5.48 15.04 -15.62
N THR A 378 4.84 15.19 -16.78
CA THR A 378 4.91 14.23 -17.88
C THR A 378 4.79 14.94 -19.23
N ARG A 379 5.32 14.33 -20.29
CA ARG A 379 5.07 14.73 -21.67
C ARG A 379 4.27 13.66 -22.37
N MET A 380 3.23 14.06 -23.09
CA MET A 380 2.33 13.15 -23.79
C MET A 380 2.20 13.50 -25.27
N ASP A 381 2.30 12.47 -26.11
CA ASP A 381 1.96 12.49 -27.54
C ASP A 381 0.68 11.66 -27.73
N PHE A 382 -0.43 12.33 -28.05
CA PHE A 382 -1.74 11.71 -28.22
C PHE A 382 -2.61 12.47 -29.22
N ALA A 383 -3.23 11.76 -30.15
CA ALA A 383 -4.13 12.30 -31.16
C ALA A 383 -5.50 11.60 -31.05
N PRO A 384 -6.45 12.15 -30.26
CA PRO A 384 -7.81 11.63 -30.19
C PRO A 384 -8.55 11.88 -31.51
N VAL A 385 -9.42 10.93 -31.92
CA VAL A 385 -10.24 11.05 -33.15
C VAL A 385 -11.73 11.16 -32.86
N CYS A 386 -12.12 10.99 -31.60
CA CYS A 386 -13.50 11.16 -31.13
C CYS A 386 -13.52 11.50 -29.63
N PRO A 387 -14.63 12.08 -29.11
CA PRO A 387 -14.75 12.45 -27.69
C PRO A 387 -14.64 11.27 -26.71
N GLU A 388 -14.89 10.04 -27.16
CA GLU A 388 -14.81 8.81 -26.37
C GLU A 388 -13.37 8.33 -26.14
N GLN A 389 -12.38 9.08 -26.63
CA GLN A 389 -10.95 8.83 -26.43
C GLN A 389 -10.34 9.95 -25.61
N MET A 390 -9.65 9.59 -24.52
CA MET A 390 -8.94 10.56 -23.68
C MET A 390 -7.66 9.94 -23.15
N ALA A 391 -6.60 10.73 -23.10
CA ALA A 391 -5.38 10.37 -22.39
C ALA A 391 -4.82 11.59 -21.64
N GLY A 392 -4.11 11.34 -20.54
CA GLY A 392 -3.59 12.45 -19.78
C GLY A 392 -2.98 12.06 -18.45
N PHE A 393 -3.06 12.99 -17.52
CA PHE A 393 -2.38 12.98 -16.25
C PHE A 393 -3.39 13.01 -15.10
N THR A 394 -3.32 12.04 -14.21
CA THR A 394 -4.29 11.88 -13.13
C THR A 394 -3.67 12.02 -11.74
N TYR A 395 -4.46 12.55 -10.81
CA TYR A 395 -4.21 12.56 -9.38
C TYR A 395 -5.40 11.90 -8.71
N CYS A 396 -5.22 10.69 -8.21
CA CYS A 396 -6.32 9.81 -7.85
C CYS A 396 -6.10 9.09 -6.51
N TYR A 397 -7.20 8.79 -5.83
CA TYR A 397 -7.24 7.91 -4.68
C TYR A 397 -7.76 6.52 -5.09
N ASP A 398 -8.87 6.48 -5.82
CA ASP A 398 -9.52 5.28 -6.31
C ASP A 398 -10.35 5.56 -7.58
N SER A 399 -11.17 4.60 -8.01
CA SER A 399 -12.02 4.73 -9.21
C SER A 399 -13.18 5.73 -9.07
N MET A 400 -13.45 6.25 -7.87
CA MET A 400 -14.56 7.17 -7.59
C MET A 400 -14.08 8.56 -7.18
N ASN A 401 -12.78 8.71 -6.82
CA ASN A 401 -12.23 9.93 -6.27
C ASN A 401 -10.91 10.26 -6.97
N PHE A 402 -10.96 11.21 -7.91
CA PHE A 402 -9.80 11.58 -8.71
C PHE A 402 -9.96 12.96 -9.36
N TYR A 403 -8.84 13.53 -9.78
CA TYR A 403 -8.72 14.58 -10.78
C TYR A 403 -8.03 14.01 -12.02
N LEU A 404 -8.48 14.39 -13.22
CA LEU A 404 -7.92 13.98 -14.50
C LEU A 404 -7.80 15.18 -15.42
N LEU A 405 -6.56 15.55 -15.76
CA LEU A 405 -6.27 16.47 -16.85
C LEU A 405 -6.04 15.65 -18.11
N GLY A 406 -7.04 15.61 -19.00
CA GLY A 406 -7.05 14.79 -20.19
C GLY A 406 -7.06 15.60 -21.49
N LYS A 407 -6.36 15.13 -22.51
CA LYS A 407 -6.54 15.57 -23.91
C LYS A 407 -7.59 14.65 -24.56
N THR A 408 -8.59 15.27 -25.16
CA THR A 408 -9.64 14.63 -25.99
C THR A 408 -9.93 15.50 -27.21
N CYS A 409 -10.99 15.26 -27.93
CA CYS A 409 -11.51 16.21 -28.93
C CYS A 409 -12.99 16.48 -28.74
N ALA A 410 -13.42 17.69 -29.11
CA ALA A 410 -14.81 18.06 -29.19
C ALA A 410 -15.52 17.30 -30.34
N GLU A 411 -16.86 17.38 -30.41
CA GLU A 411 -17.67 16.74 -31.45
C GLU A 411 -17.30 17.16 -32.88
N ASP A 412 -16.75 18.37 -33.06
CA ASP A 412 -16.26 18.86 -34.37
C ASP A 412 -14.84 18.42 -34.69
N GLY A 413 -14.21 17.61 -33.82
CA GLY A 413 -12.85 17.11 -33.99
C GLY A 413 -11.75 18.07 -33.48
N THR A 414 -12.11 19.22 -32.89
CA THR A 414 -11.12 20.15 -32.31
C THR A 414 -10.48 19.52 -31.06
N PRO A 415 -9.13 19.40 -31.00
CA PRO A 415 -8.46 18.92 -29.80
C PRO A 415 -8.66 19.88 -28.63
N VAL A 416 -9.03 19.34 -27.47
CA VAL A 416 -9.27 20.10 -26.23
C VAL A 416 -8.61 19.41 -25.03
N LEU A 417 -8.29 20.21 -24.01
CA LEU A 417 -8.00 19.73 -22.67
C LEU A 417 -9.22 19.89 -21.79
N GLU A 418 -9.53 18.87 -21.03
CA GLU A 418 -10.55 18.85 -20.00
C GLU A 418 -9.87 18.57 -18.65
N LEU A 419 -10.27 19.33 -17.63
CA LEU A 419 -9.91 19.02 -16.24
C LEU A 419 -11.16 18.51 -15.53
N LEU A 420 -11.19 17.23 -15.25
CA LEU A 420 -12.30 16.52 -14.63
C LEU A 420 -12.04 16.28 -13.15
N LYS A 421 -13.08 16.35 -12.34
CA LYS A 421 -13.13 15.92 -10.94
C LYS A 421 -14.16 14.80 -10.80
N SER A 422 -13.78 13.68 -10.21
CA SER A 422 -14.71 12.68 -9.71
C SER A 422 -14.72 12.74 -8.19
N ASP A 423 -15.89 12.93 -7.61
CA ASP A 423 -16.12 12.94 -6.17
C ASP A 423 -17.23 11.93 -5.84
N THR A 424 -16.86 10.85 -5.14
CA THR A 424 -17.76 9.72 -4.84
C THR A 424 -18.46 9.15 -6.09
N GLY A 425 -17.77 9.20 -7.24
CA GLY A 425 -18.24 8.68 -8.52
C GLY A 425 -19.09 9.66 -9.34
N VAL A 426 -19.29 10.88 -8.85
CA VAL A 426 -19.91 11.96 -9.63
C VAL A 426 -18.82 12.72 -10.35
N VAL A 427 -18.83 12.66 -11.68
CA VAL A 427 -17.83 13.32 -12.54
C VAL A 427 -18.35 14.68 -12.98
N GLU A 428 -17.53 15.72 -12.82
CA GLU A 428 -17.84 17.12 -13.16
C GLU A 428 -16.63 17.75 -13.83
N ASP A 429 -16.91 18.71 -14.76
CA ASP A 429 -15.88 19.59 -15.30
C ASP A 429 -15.46 20.61 -14.23
N VAL A 430 -14.14 20.74 -14.02
CA VAL A 430 -13.58 21.75 -13.08
C VAL A 430 -13.56 23.15 -13.72
N CYS A 431 -13.43 23.20 -15.05
CA CYS A 431 -13.45 24.42 -15.86
C CYS A 431 -13.90 24.11 -17.28
N ASP A 432 -14.19 25.14 -18.06
CA ASP A 432 -14.50 24.97 -19.49
C ASP A 432 -13.34 24.29 -20.23
N PRO A 433 -13.62 23.45 -21.24
CA PRO A 433 -12.60 22.83 -22.08
C PRO A 433 -11.70 23.87 -22.77
N VAL A 434 -10.40 23.61 -22.82
CA VAL A 434 -9.41 24.51 -23.39
C VAL A 434 -8.94 23.99 -24.74
N PRO A 435 -9.21 24.68 -25.87
CA PRO A 435 -8.70 24.30 -27.18
C PRO A 435 -7.15 24.28 -27.18
N VAL A 436 -6.58 23.22 -27.75
CA VAL A 436 -5.13 23.06 -27.86
C VAL A 436 -4.75 22.59 -29.27
N PRO A 437 -3.50 22.80 -29.71
CA PRO A 437 -3.06 22.26 -31.00
C PRO A 437 -2.99 20.72 -30.93
N ASP A 438 -3.19 20.10 -32.08
CA ASP A 438 -2.95 18.65 -32.22
C ASP A 438 -1.44 18.37 -32.26
N SER A 439 -0.82 18.42 -31.11
CA SER A 439 0.61 18.23 -30.91
C SER A 439 0.89 17.64 -29.54
N THR A 440 2.15 17.27 -29.31
CA THR A 440 2.69 16.88 -28.00
C THR A 440 2.47 18.00 -26.97
N LEU A 441 2.08 17.63 -25.75
CA LEU A 441 1.87 18.53 -24.63
C LEU A 441 2.65 18.04 -23.41
N ASP A 442 3.14 19.00 -22.62
CA ASP A 442 3.65 18.72 -21.27
C ASP A 442 2.55 19.03 -20.25
N PHE A 443 2.41 18.17 -19.25
CA PHE A 443 1.51 18.34 -18.11
C PHE A 443 2.31 18.46 -16.82
N LYS A 444 1.80 19.23 -15.88
CA LYS A 444 2.36 19.37 -14.53
C LYS A 444 1.25 19.48 -13.49
N LEU A 445 1.53 18.90 -12.34
CA LEU A 445 0.76 19.00 -11.10
C LEU A 445 1.68 19.46 -9.98
N THR A 446 1.21 20.41 -9.16
CA THR A 446 1.88 20.80 -7.91
C THR A 446 0.90 20.73 -6.76
N THR A 447 1.35 20.36 -5.56
CA THR A 447 0.57 20.45 -4.34
C THR A 447 1.13 21.50 -3.40
N THR A 448 0.29 22.04 -2.52
CA THR A 448 0.73 22.96 -1.45
C THR A 448 1.58 22.23 -0.41
N PRO A 449 2.41 22.94 0.40
CA PRO A 449 3.26 22.31 1.41
C PRO A 449 2.55 21.42 2.42
N ASP A 450 1.27 21.71 2.72
CA ASP A 450 0.43 20.87 3.59
C ASP A 450 -0.39 19.82 2.80
N GLY A 451 -0.24 19.77 1.47
CA GLY A 451 -0.98 18.87 0.60
C GLY A 451 -2.46 19.21 0.43
N GLY A 452 -2.94 20.34 0.96
CA GLY A 452 -4.37 20.66 1.00
C GLY A 452 -4.98 21.08 -0.35
N MET A 453 -4.16 21.55 -1.29
CA MET A 453 -4.58 21.99 -2.63
C MET A 453 -3.65 21.44 -3.70
N ALA A 454 -4.19 21.22 -4.89
CA ALA A 454 -3.46 20.82 -6.08
C ALA A 454 -3.72 21.80 -7.23
N GLN A 455 -2.71 22.13 -8.03
CA GLN A 455 -2.85 22.97 -9.22
C GLN A 455 -2.32 22.23 -10.44
N PHE A 456 -3.13 22.20 -11.50
CA PHE A 456 -2.77 21.60 -12.78
C PHE A 456 -2.30 22.65 -13.78
N TYR A 457 -1.34 22.24 -14.63
CA TYR A 457 -0.76 23.08 -15.68
C TYR A 457 -0.53 22.26 -16.94
N TYR A 458 -0.50 22.96 -18.06
CA TYR A 458 -0.07 22.42 -19.35
C TYR A 458 0.80 23.40 -20.10
N ARG A 459 1.55 22.92 -21.09
CA ARG A 459 2.26 23.73 -22.08
C ARG A 459 2.54 22.94 -23.34
N GLN A 460 2.82 23.65 -24.44
CA GLN A 460 3.56 23.06 -25.56
C GLN A 460 5.04 22.86 -25.15
N PRO A 461 5.74 21.86 -25.68
CA PRO A 461 7.16 21.67 -25.39
C PRO A 461 7.96 22.95 -25.56
N GLN A 462 8.77 23.29 -24.54
CA GLN A 462 9.56 24.54 -24.45
C GLN A 462 8.74 25.83 -24.33
N GLY A 463 7.41 25.77 -24.27
CA GLY A 463 6.56 26.92 -23.98
C GLY A 463 6.48 27.24 -22.48
N GLU A 464 5.79 28.34 -22.17
CA GLU A 464 5.52 28.73 -20.79
C GLU A 464 4.37 27.88 -20.21
N TRP A 465 4.47 27.55 -18.91
CA TRP A 465 3.43 26.86 -18.21
C TRP A 465 2.16 27.72 -18.06
N GLN A 466 1.03 27.15 -18.42
CA GLN A 466 -0.27 27.75 -18.26
C GLN A 466 -1.07 26.93 -17.24
N SER A 467 -1.66 27.59 -16.23
CA SER A 467 -2.59 26.91 -15.33
C SER A 467 -3.89 26.59 -16.04
N ILE A 468 -4.48 25.43 -15.69
CA ILE A 468 -5.82 25.06 -16.15
C ILE A 468 -6.73 24.88 -14.94
N GLY A 469 -7.89 25.51 -14.98
CA GLY A 469 -8.83 25.55 -13.87
C GLY A 469 -8.30 26.25 -12.60
N PRO A 470 -9.11 26.32 -11.55
CA PRO A 470 -8.71 26.79 -10.23
C PRO A 470 -7.85 25.75 -9.51
N ALA A 471 -7.20 26.15 -8.40
CA ALA A 471 -6.61 25.20 -7.47
C ALA A 471 -7.70 24.25 -6.91
N CYS A 472 -7.42 22.97 -6.93
CA CYS A 472 -8.33 21.88 -6.59
C CYS A 472 -8.11 21.42 -5.14
N PRO A 473 -9.14 21.36 -4.28
CA PRO A 473 -9.03 20.79 -2.95
C PRO A 473 -8.66 19.30 -3.01
N THR A 474 -7.71 18.84 -2.18
CA THR A 474 -7.27 17.45 -2.15
C THR A 474 -8.00 16.58 -1.13
N ASP A 475 -8.93 17.16 -0.38
CA ASP A 475 -9.74 16.45 0.62
C ASP A 475 -10.47 15.24 0.06
N ILE A 476 -10.95 15.30 -1.20
CA ILE A 476 -11.58 14.17 -1.90
C ILE A 476 -10.63 12.98 -2.12
N LEU A 477 -9.33 13.14 -1.92
CA LEU A 477 -8.29 12.11 -2.07
C LEU A 477 -7.76 11.62 -0.72
N THR A 478 -8.50 11.82 0.38
CA THR A 478 -8.10 11.40 1.72
C THR A 478 -8.85 10.15 2.18
N ASP A 479 -8.23 9.36 3.07
CA ASP A 479 -8.87 8.18 3.69
C ASP A 479 -10.22 8.55 4.34
N GLU A 480 -10.30 9.72 4.97
CA GLU A 480 -11.48 10.19 5.69
C GLU A 480 -12.66 10.46 4.76
N HIS A 481 -12.40 11.09 3.60
CA HIS A 481 -13.42 11.36 2.59
C HIS A 481 -13.86 10.09 1.87
N CYS A 482 -12.88 9.34 1.35
CA CYS A 482 -13.11 8.12 0.59
C CYS A 482 -13.60 6.95 1.45
N ARG A 483 -13.43 7.04 2.78
CA ARG A 483 -13.63 5.93 3.73
C ARG A 483 -12.84 4.70 3.28
N GLY A 484 -11.65 4.96 2.79
CA GLY A 484 -10.76 4.00 2.16
C GLY A 484 -9.54 3.68 3.01
N PHE A 485 -8.61 2.92 2.41
CA PHE A 485 -7.43 2.39 3.08
C PHE A 485 -6.16 2.56 2.27
N THR A 486 -6.20 3.27 1.13
CA THR A 486 -5.08 3.42 0.21
C THR A 486 -4.34 4.74 0.44
N GLY A 487 -4.40 5.67 -0.48
CA GLY A 487 -3.72 6.95 -0.45
C GLY A 487 -3.66 7.53 -1.85
N ALA A 488 -3.27 8.78 -1.97
CA ALA A 488 -3.20 9.46 -3.25
C ALA A 488 -2.07 8.90 -4.13
N HIS A 489 -2.37 8.79 -5.43
CA HIS A 489 -1.44 8.40 -6.49
C HIS A 489 -1.45 9.43 -7.59
N VAL A 490 -0.31 9.59 -8.27
CA VAL A 490 -0.16 10.41 -9.47
C VAL A 490 0.29 9.51 -10.62
N GLY A 491 -0.26 9.68 -11.81
CA GLY A 491 0.07 8.80 -12.92
C GLY A 491 -0.44 9.24 -14.28
N VAL A 492 -0.13 8.41 -15.27
CA VAL A 492 -0.50 8.59 -16.67
C VAL A 492 -1.57 7.59 -17.07
N TYR A 493 -2.53 8.05 -17.86
CA TYR A 493 -3.78 7.34 -18.12
C TYR A 493 -4.20 7.44 -19.59
N ALA A 494 -4.86 6.40 -20.10
CA ALA A 494 -5.53 6.42 -21.39
C ALA A 494 -6.81 5.59 -21.39
N HIS A 495 -7.88 6.08 -22.04
CA HIS A 495 -9.06 5.29 -22.36
C HIS A 495 -9.47 5.42 -23.83
N ASP A 496 -10.14 4.40 -24.34
CA ASP A 496 -10.75 4.37 -25.66
C ASP A 496 -12.08 3.59 -25.61
N MET A 497 -13.16 4.35 -25.36
CA MET A 497 -14.51 3.79 -25.31
C MET A 497 -15.11 3.56 -26.69
N ALA A 498 -14.45 4.04 -27.76
CA ALA A 498 -14.84 3.80 -29.15
C ALA A 498 -14.37 2.43 -29.66
N GLY A 499 -13.47 1.75 -28.94
CA GLY A 499 -12.94 0.44 -29.32
C GLY A 499 -12.01 0.47 -30.52
N LEU A 500 -11.36 1.60 -30.79
CA LEU A 500 -10.43 1.77 -31.91
C LEU A 500 -8.98 1.41 -31.52
N HIS A 501 -8.75 1.07 -30.24
CA HIS A 501 -7.43 0.76 -29.69
C HIS A 501 -6.42 1.89 -29.86
N ASN A 502 -6.89 3.15 -29.75
CA ASN A 502 -6.00 4.31 -29.79
C ASN A 502 -5.04 4.29 -28.61
N HIS A 503 -3.86 4.90 -28.79
CA HIS A 503 -2.82 4.88 -27.77
C HIS A 503 -2.24 6.26 -27.54
N ALA A 504 -1.78 6.48 -26.33
CA ALA A 504 -0.99 7.64 -25.94
C ALA A 504 0.44 7.20 -25.61
N ASP A 505 1.41 7.99 -26.00
CA ASP A 505 2.82 7.79 -25.68
C ASP A 505 3.27 8.85 -24.67
N PHE A 506 3.92 8.42 -23.58
CA PHE A 506 4.45 9.30 -22.54
C PHE A 506 5.98 9.21 -22.53
N ASP A 507 6.66 10.38 -22.67
CA ASP A 507 8.12 10.50 -22.78
C ASP A 507 8.82 10.26 -21.42
N TYR A 508 8.19 10.73 -20.36
CA TYR A 508 8.70 10.58 -19.00
C TYR A 508 7.57 10.69 -17.96
N LEU A 509 7.85 10.23 -16.74
CA LEU A 509 7.08 10.56 -15.54
C LEU A 509 8.03 10.96 -14.41
N ASN A 510 8.09 12.25 -14.13
CA ASN A 510 8.91 12.81 -13.07
C ASN A 510 8.03 13.15 -11.87
N VAL A 511 8.39 12.67 -10.68
CA VAL A 511 7.66 12.95 -9.43
C VAL A 511 8.68 13.34 -8.38
N HIS A 512 8.69 14.60 -8.04
CA HIS A 512 9.57 15.20 -7.03
C HIS A 512 8.78 15.44 -5.74
N PHE A 513 9.41 15.15 -4.60
CA PHE A 513 8.86 15.34 -3.27
C PHE A 513 9.77 16.26 -2.45
N GLU A 514 9.21 17.36 -1.91
CA GLU A 514 9.90 18.20 -0.94
C GLU A 514 9.87 17.53 0.45
N ARG A 515 11.06 17.35 1.05
CA ARG A 515 11.22 16.61 2.32
C ARG A 515 11.56 17.50 3.49
#